data_4caec3ef3ae0eb2a72ca32d144599dfc
#
_entry.id   4caec3ef3ae0eb2a72ca32d144599dfc
#
_cell.length_a   1.000
_cell.length_b   1.000
_cell.length_c   1.000
_cell.angle_alpha   90.00
_cell.angle_beta   90.00
_cell.angle_gamma   90.00
#
_symmetry.space_group_name_H-M   'P 1'
#
loop_
_entity.id
_entity.type
_entity.pdbx_description
1 polymer ?
#
loop_
_entity_poly.entity_id
_entity_poly.type
_entity_poly.pdbx_seq_one_letter_code
_entity_poly.pdbx_strand_id
1 'polypeptide(L)'
;ISWFPDYVNYDAFATLRDDWGANVVRIAMYPEEYNGYLSGGDKAALKQIIDNGVNYATELGMYVIIDWHVLNYAPSRHTQEACDFFAEMASKYSGHDNVIYEICNEPVGADWNSDIKPYAETVIGTIRQFDDHALILVGTNTWSQDVDSVVGNTLDDGNVMYVAHFYAG
;
A
#
# COMPACT_ATOMS: atom_id res chain seq x y z
N ILE A 1 -1.10 10.39 -2.44
CA ILE A 1 -1.32 11.57 -1.56
C ILE A 1 -0.47 12.77 -1.94
N SER A 2 0.57 12.63 -2.73
CA SER A 2 1.23 13.78 -3.36
C SER A 2 0.32 14.43 -4.42
N TRP A 3 -0.65 13.69 -4.91
CA TRP A 3 -1.75 14.14 -5.75
C TRP A 3 -3.03 14.12 -4.92
N PHE A 4 -3.75 15.22 -4.83
CA PHE A 4 -4.95 15.40 -3.99
C PHE A 4 -4.76 15.21 -2.47
N PRO A 5 -3.74 15.80 -1.84
CA PRO A 5 -3.52 15.66 -0.39
C PRO A 5 -4.67 16.21 0.47
N ASP A 6 -5.39 17.20 -0.03
CA ASP A 6 -6.46 17.90 0.71
C ASP A 6 -7.67 17.00 1.03
N TYR A 7 -7.82 15.87 0.31
CA TYR A 7 -8.89 14.91 0.59
C TYR A 7 -8.59 13.95 1.76
N VAL A 8 -7.35 13.93 2.27
CA VAL A 8 -7.04 13.21 3.50
C VAL A 8 -7.35 14.11 4.69
N ASN A 9 -8.63 14.22 5.00
CA ASN A 9 -9.13 15.00 6.13
C ASN A 9 -10.31 14.28 6.82
N TYR A 10 -10.58 14.65 8.07
CA TYR A 10 -11.59 13.99 8.89
C TYR A 10 -12.99 14.04 8.26
N ASP A 11 -13.41 15.20 7.76
CA ASP A 11 -14.77 15.38 7.22
C ASP A 11 -14.99 14.55 5.96
N ALA A 12 -13.96 14.42 5.10
CA ALA A 12 -14.03 13.56 3.93
C ALA A 12 -14.19 12.08 4.32
N PHE A 13 -13.43 11.60 5.31
CA PHE A 13 -13.52 10.23 5.79
C PHE A 13 -14.85 9.97 6.50
N ALA A 14 -15.33 10.90 7.31
CA ALA A 14 -16.64 10.83 7.94
C ALA A 14 -17.77 10.75 6.89
N THR A 15 -17.71 11.57 5.84
CA THR A 15 -18.67 11.51 4.71
C THR A 15 -18.63 10.15 4.01
N LEU A 16 -17.45 9.61 3.73
CA LEU A 16 -17.33 8.27 3.13
C LEU A 16 -17.97 7.19 4.00
N ARG A 17 -17.77 7.25 5.33
CA ARG A 17 -18.37 6.32 6.27
C ARG A 17 -19.89 6.49 6.38
N ASP A 18 -20.33 7.72 6.64
CA ASP A 18 -21.70 7.99 7.08
C ASP A 18 -22.70 8.04 5.91
N ASP A 19 -22.29 8.65 4.80
CA ASP A 19 -23.18 8.85 3.65
C ASP A 19 -23.03 7.73 2.60
N TRP A 20 -21.82 7.15 2.47
CA TRP A 20 -21.53 6.15 1.45
C TRP A 20 -21.41 4.72 2.00
N GLY A 21 -21.34 4.57 3.32
CA GLY A 21 -21.22 3.27 3.98
C GLY A 21 -19.85 2.60 3.77
N ALA A 22 -18.81 3.39 3.44
CA ALA A 22 -17.46 2.88 3.30
C ALA A 22 -16.89 2.47 4.67
N ASN A 23 -16.23 1.32 4.72
CA ASN A 23 -15.57 0.82 5.92
C ASN A 23 -14.05 0.74 5.78
N VAL A 24 -13.49 1.10 4.63
CA VAL A 24 -12.06 1.16 4.37
C VAL A 24 -11.74 2.37 3.51
N VAL A 25 -10.60 2.99 3.78
CA VAL A 25 -9.99 4.04 2.95
C VAL A 25 -8.60 3.62 2.51
N ARG A 26 -8.15 4.09 1.36
CA ARG A 26 -6.84 3.79 0.81
C ARG A 26 -6.05 5.06 0.58
N ILE A 27 -4.84 5.11 1.14
CA ILE A 27 -3.94 6.25 1.05
C ILE A 27 -2.78 5.88 0.11
N ALA A 28 -2.84 6.39 -1.12
CA ALA A 28 -1.87 6.10 -2.17
C ALA A 28 -0.61 6.95 -2.01
N MET A 29 0.49 6.36 -1.54
CA MET A 29 1.81 6.99 -1.52
C MET A 29 2.52 6.74 -2.84
N TYR A 30 2.53 7.73 -3.73
CA TYR A 30 3.26 7.66 -4.98
C TYR A 30 4.78 7.70 -4.74
N PRO A 31 5.57 6.69 -5.16
CA PRO A 31 7.02 6.77 -5.12
C PRO A 31 7.58 7.78 -6.12
N GLU A 32 7.23 7.67 -7.40
CA GLU A 32 7.83 8.46 -8.47
C GLU A 32 6.95 9.60 -8.99
N GLU A 33 5.62 9.38 -9.14
CA GLU A 33 4.74 10.31 -9.83
C GLU A 33 4.25 11.46 -8.92
N TYR A 34 3.84 12.56 -9.52
CA TYR A 34 3.16 13.69 -8.85
C TYR A 34 3.93 14.28 -7.67
N ASN A 35 5.23 14.53 -7.81
CA ASN A 35 6.13 14.90 -6.71
C ASN A 35 6.06 13.87 -5.56
N GLY A 36 6.18 12.61 -5.92
CA GLY A 36 6.11 11.49 -5.00
C GLY A 36 7.27 11.43 -4.01
N TYR A 37 7.24 10.43 -3.19
CA TYR A 37 8.17 10.24 -2.07
C TYR A 37 9.65 10.19 -2.48
N LEU A 38 9.96 9.70 -3.69
CA LEU A 38 11.32 9.59 -4.24
C LEU A 38 11.61 10.62 -5.33
N SER A 39 10.63 11.41 -5.77
CA SER A 39 10.72 12.28 -6.93
C SER A 39 10.55 13.77 -6.61
N GLY A 40 10.99 14.19 -5.43
CA GLY A 40 11.02 15.61 -5.03
C GLY A 40 9.95 16.00 -4.02
N GLY A 41 9.06 15.10 -3.63
CA GLY A 41 8.09 15.34 -2.56
C GLY A 41 8.76 15.51 -1.19
N ASP A 42 8.17 16.31 -0.35
CA ASP A 42 8.56 16.42 1.05
C ASP A 42 8.16 15.15 1.80
N LYS A 43 9.12 14.27 2.05
CA LYS A 43 8.91 12.98 2.72
C LYS A 43 8.26 13.11 4.09
N ALA A 44 8.62 14.16 4.85
CA ALA A 44 8.06 14.36 6.19
C ALA A 44 6.59 14.79 6.09
N ALA A 45 6.26 15.71 5.20
CA ALA A 45 4.89 16.13 4.94
C ALA A 45 4.02 14.98 4.40
N LEU A 46 4.54 14.17 3.47
CA LEU A 46 3.82 13.02 2.94
C LEU A 46 3.53 11.97 4.03
N LYS A 47 4.49 11.68 4.90
CA LYS A 47 4.27 10.78 6.04
C LYS A 47 3.28 11.37 7.05
N GLN A 48 3.30 12.68 7.27
CA GLN A 48 2.30 13.33 8.14
C GLN A 48 0.87 13.19 7.60
N ILE A 49 0.68 13.22 6.28
CA ILE A 49 -0.63 12.97 5.67
C ILE A 49 -1.09 11.52 5.94
N ILE A 50 -0.18 10.54 5.85
CA ILE A 50 -0.49 9.15 6.23
C ILE A 50 -0.90 9.10 7.70
N ASP A 51 -0.13 9.72 8.60
CA ASP A 51 -0.42 9.74 10.03
C ASP A 51 -1.81 10.30 10.32
N ASN A 52 -2.14 11.41 9.69
CA ASN A 52 -3.46 12.01 9.83
C ASN A 52 -4.56 11.05 9.34
N GLY A 53 -4.36 10.43 8.16
CA GLY A 53 -5.34 9.49 7.60
C GLY A 53 -5.52 8.23 8.45
N VAL A 54 -4.45 7.67 9.01
CA VAL A 54 -4.52 6.54 9.95
C VAL A 54 -5.30 6.94 11.21
N ASN A 55 -5.01 8.11 11.78
CA ASN A 55 -5.70 8.61 12.96
C ASN A 55 -7.20 8.82 12.69
N TYR A 56 -7.56 9.46 11.56
CA TYR A 56 -8.96 9.69 11.21
C TYR A 56 -9.71 8.37 10.97
N ALA A 57 -9.11 7.43 10.24
CA ALA A 57 -9.72 6.13 10.00
C ALA A 57 -9.92 5.36 11.32
N THR A 58 -8.92 5.36 12.20
CA THR A 58 -9.00 4.70 13.51
C THR A 58 -10.10 5.30 14.38
N GLU A 59 -10.17 6.63 14.48
CA GLU A 59 -11.23 7.34 15.24
C GLU A 59 -12.63 7.04 14.68
N LEU A 60 -12.74 6.93 13.37
CA LEU A 60 -13.99 6.65 12.68
C LEU A 60 -14.34 5.14 12.63
N GLY A 61 -13.50 4.25 13.15
CA GLY A 61 -13.72 2.80 13.13
C GLY A 61 -13.64 2.19 11.73
N MET A 62 -12.82 2.78 10.85
CA MET A 62 -12.58 2.33 9.49
C MET A 62 -11.23 1.62 9.38
N TYR A 63 -11.10 0.69 8.44
CA TYR A 63 -9.80 0.21 8.00
C TYR A 63 -9.09 1.25 7.14
N VAL A 64 -7.76 1.21 7.14
CA VAL A 64 -6.94 2.07 6.30
C VAL A 64 -5.84 1.26 5.61
N ILE A 65 -5.75 1.41 4.28
CA ILE A 65 -4.69 0.81 3.47
C ILE A 65 -3.61 1.87 3.25
N ILE A 66 -2.39 1.58 3.70
CA ILE A 66 -1.18 2.34 3.37
C ILE A 66 -0.57 1.69 2.14
N ASP A 67 -0.68 2.38 1.00
CA ASP A 67 -0.31 1.83 -0.30
C ASP A 67 0.97 2.49 -0.84
N TRP A 68 1.99 1.67 -1.09
CA TRP A 68 3.16 2.03 -1.88
C TRP A 68 2.77 1.95 -3.36
N HIS A 69 2.35 3.09 -3.88
CA HIS A 69 1.63 3.21 -5.14
C HIS A 69 2.55 3.12 -6.36
N VAL A 70 3.13 1.95 -6.57
CA VAL A 70 3.88 1.64 -7.79
C VAL A 70 2.96 1.78 -8.99
N LEU A 71 3.39 2.53 -10.01
CA LEU A 71 2.60 2.78 -11.20
C LEU A 71 3.48 2.73 -12.46
N ASN A 72 3.18 1.81 -13.36
CA ASN A 72 3.84 1.66 -14.66
C ASN A 72 5.33 1.23 -14.65
N TYR A 73 5.82 0.61 -13.58
CA TYR A 73 7.18 0.07 -13.51
C TYR A 73 7.28 -1.18 -12.63
N ALA A 74 8.42 -1.88 -12.71
CA ALA A 74 8.69 -3.02 -11.84
C ALA A 74 8.95 -2.55 -10.41
N PRO A 75 8.28 -3.12 -9.38
CA PRO A 75 8.42 -2.70 -7.99
C PRO A 75 9.84 -2.90 -7.46
N SER A 76 10.58 -3.86 -8.00
CA SER A 76 11.97 -4.16 -7.66
C SER A 76 12.93 -2.98 -7.90
N ARG A 77 12.53 -1.98 -8.70
CA ARG A 77 13.30 -0.74 -8.90
C ARG A 77 13.59 -0.01 -7.58
N HIS A 78 12.71 -0.08 -6.62
CA HIS A 78 12.77 0.66 -5.35
C HIS A 78 12.59 -0.26 -4.13
N THR A 79 13.17 -1.46 -4.17
CA THR A 79 13.02 -2.44 -3.09
C THR A 79 13.52 -1.90 -1.74
N GLN A 80 14.71 -1.28 -1.72
CA GLN A 80 15.29 -0.76 -0.47
C GLN A 80 14.45 0.38 0.09
N GLU A 81 14.01 1.30 -0.75
CA GLU A 81 13.18 2.44 -0.34
C GLU A 81 11.80 2.00 0.16
N ALA A 82 11.23 0.96 -0.45
CA ALA A 82 10.00 0.34 0.04
C ALA A 82 10.22 -0.34 1.42
N CYS A 83 11.32 -1.06 1.59
CA CYS A 83 11.68 -1.63 2.89
C CYS A 83 11.86 -0.56 3.96
N ASP A 84 12.58 0.52 3.66
CA ASP A 84 12.80 1.62 4.62
C ASP A 84 11.48 2.30 5.01
N PHE A 85 10.59 2.52 4.02
CA PHE A 85 9.26 3.08 4.24
C PHE A 85 8.39 2.16 5.10
N PHE A 86 8.28 0.89 4.75
CA PHE A 86 7.44 -0.05 5.49
C PHE A 86 8.00 -0.45 6.84
N ALA A 87 9.32 -0.44 7.05
CA ALA A 87 9.91 -0.60 8.38
C ALA A 87 9.43 0.51 9.33
N GLU A 88 9.39 1.75 8.85
CA GLU A 88 8.89 2.89 9.63
C GLU A 88 7.38 2.76 9.89
N MET A 89 6.58 2.47 8.84
CA MET A 89 5.13 2.34 8.99
C MET A 89 4.74 1.18 9.89
N ALA A 90 5.32 -0.01 9.69
CA ALA A 90 5.02 -1.19 10.50
C ALA A 90 5.48 -1.01 11.96
N SER A 91 6.65 -0.43 12.20
CA SER A 91 7.10 -0.10 13.56
C SER A 91 6.14 0.86 14.27
N LYS A 92 5.58 1.83 13.52
CA LYS A 92 4.68 2.84 14.07
C LYS A 92 3.28 2.32 14.36
N TYR A 93 2.76 1.46 13.48
CA TYR A 93 1.36 1.04 13.50
C TYR A 93 1.13 -0.40 13.92
N SER A 94 2.14 -1.12 14.38
CA SER A 94 2.03 -2.54 14.81
C SER A 94 0.96 -2.82 15.88
N GLY A 95 0.50 -1.81 16.59
CA GLY A 95 -0.61 -1.92 17.55
C GLY A 95 -1.99 -1.52 16.99
N HIS A 96 -2.13 -1.32 15.68
CA HIS A 96 -3.35 -0.86 15.03
C HIS A 96 -3.99 -1.98 14.20
N ASP A 97 -5.01 -2.63 14.74
CA ASP A 97 -5.71 -3.75 14.08
C ASP A 97 -6.46 -3.35 12.79
N ASN A 98 -6.54 -2.06 12.48
CA ASN A 98 -7.22 -1.51 11.31
C ASN A 98 -6.28 -1.05 10.19
N VAL A 99 -4.96 -1.22 10.33
CA VAL A 99 -3.98 -0.86 9.30
C VAL A 99 -3.68 -2.07 8.41
N ILE A 100 -3.72 -1.83 7.11
CA ILE A 100 -3.41 -2.80 6.04
C ILE A 100 -2.27 -2.20 5.20
N TYR A 101 -1.29 -3.00 4.82
CA TYR A 101 -0.20 -2.55 3.96
C TYR A 101 -0.38 -3.08 2.54
N GLU A 102 -0.36 -2.19 1.55
CA GLU A 102 -0.30 -2.57 0.15
C GLU A 102 1.08 -2.23 -0.40
N ILE A 103 1.85 -3.26 -0.71
CA ILE A 103 3.26 -3.09 -1.04
C ILE A 103 3.55 -2.85 -2.52
N CYS A 104 2.53 -2.98 -3.38
CA CYS A 104 2.69 -2.86 -4.82
C CYS A 104 1.32 -2.69 -5.47
N ASN A 105 1.03 -1.50 -6.03
CA ASN A 105 -0.27 -1.18 -6.62
C ASN A 105 -0.46 -1.79 -8.02
N GLU A 106 0.22 -1.25 -9.04
CA GLU A 106 0.02 -1.59 -10.44
C GLU A 106 1.35 -1.77 -11.18
N PRO A 107 2.09 -2.86 -10.89
CA PRO A 107 3.36 -3.12 -11.57
C PRO A 107 3.16 -3.43 -13.05
N VAL A 108 4.15 -3.01 -13.85
CA VAL A 108 4.20 -3.26 -15.29
C VAL A 108 5.61 -3.67 -15.70
N GLY A 109 5.71 -4.60 -16.67
CA GLY A 109 6.99 -5.08 -17.16
C GLY A 109 7.78 -5.89 -16.12
N ALA A 110 7.07 -6.54 -15.22
CA ALA A 110 7.64 -7.34 -14.14
C ALA A 110 7.02 -8.74 -14.14
N ASP A 111 7.83 -9.78 -14.16
CA ASP A 111 7.37 -11.15 -14.03
C ASP A 111 7.15 -11.51 -12.56
N TRP A 112 6.11 -12.32 -12.28
CA TRP A 112 5.80 -12.71 -10.91
C TRP A 112 6.97 -13.43 -10.24
N ASN A 113 7.55 -14.41 -10.90
CA ASN A 113 8.55 -15.29 -10.29
C ASN A 113 9.92 -14.62 -10.13
N SER A 114 10.33 -13.80 -11.11
CA SER A 114 11.66 -13.21 -11.15
C SER A 114 11.76 -11.80 -10.57
N ASP A 115 10.64 -11.08 -10.47
CA ASP A 115 10.65 -9.68 -10.04
C ASP A 115 9.72 -9.42 -8.85
N ILE A 116 8.40 -9.68 -9.01
CA ILE A 116 7.40 -9.24 -8.02
C ILE A 116 7.50 -10.07 -6.76
N LYS A 117 7.56 -11.40 -6.87
CA LYS A 117 7.63 -12.28 -5.70
C LYS A 117 8.89 -12.05 -4.86
N PRO A 118 10.13 -12.00 -5.42
CA PRO A 118 11.33 -11.68 -4.63
C PRO A 118 11.26 -10.30 -3.95
N TYR A 119 10.70 -9.29 -4.64
CA TYR A 119 10.41 -7.98 -4.04
C TYR A 119 9.44 -8.11 -2.85
N ALA A 120 8.31 -8.79 -3.07
CA ALA A 120 7.29 -8.97 -2.05
C ALA A 120 7.82 -9.72 -0.82
N GLU A 121 8.56 -10.81 -1.01
CA GLU A 121 9.19 -11.58 0.07
C GLU A 121 10.12 -10.70 0.91
N THR A 122 10.90 -9.81 0.27
CA THR A 122 11.82 -8.89 0.95
C THR A 122 11.07 -7.84 1.77
N VAL A 123 10.05 -7.20 1.18
CA VAL A 123 9.26 -6.16 1.86
C VAL A 123 8.39 -6.75 2.96
N ILE A 124 7.74 -7.89 2.73
CA ILE A 124 6.96 -8.63 3.73
C ILE A 124 7.86 -9.01 4.91
N GLY A 125 9.03 -9.59 4.63
CA GLY A 125 10.00 -9.94 5.68
C GLY A 125 10.43 -8.74 6.52
N THR A 126 10.46 -7.53 5.94
CA THR A 126 10.72 -6.29 6.66
C THR A 126 9.54 -5.90 7.56
N ILE A 127 8.31 -5.93 7.03
CA ILE A 127 7.09 -5.61 7.80
C ILE A 127 6.95 -6.57 9.00
N ARG A 128 7.17 -7.88 8.78
CA ARG A 128 7.00 -8.93 9.80
C ARG A 128 7.99 -8.83 10.97
N GLN A 129 9.05 -8.03 10.85
CA GLN A 129 9.93 -7.73 11.99
C GLN A 129 9.25 -6.84 13.03
N PHE A 130 8.21 -6.10 12.66
CA PHE A 130 7.52 -5.14 13.52
C PHE A 130 6.03 -5.48 13.72
N ASP A 131 5.40 -6.07 12.72
CA ASP A 131 3.96 -6.38 12.68
C ASP A 131 3.75 -7.76 12.04
N ASP A 132 3.58 -8.77 12.87
CA ASP A 132 3.41 -10.16 12.46
C ASP A 132 1.96 -10.51 12.09
N HIS A 133 1.02 -9.59 12.31
CA HIS A 133 -0.41 -9.82 12.12
C HIS A 133 -1.05 -9.03 10.97
N ALA A 134 -0.46 -7.91 10.55
CA ALA A 134 -1.07 -7.06 9.53
C ALA A 134 -1.38 -7.82 8.24
N LEU A 135 -2.54 -7.51 7.65
CA LEU A 135 -2.85 -7.96 6.30
C LEU A 135 -1.99 -7.21 5.29
N ILE A 136 -1.38 -7.95 4.36
CA ILE A 136 -0.56 -7.38 3.30
C ILE A 136 -1.20 -7.66 1.94
N LEU A 137 -1.34 -6.60 1.14
CA LEU A 137 -1.87 -6.66 -0.21
C LEU A 137 -0.71 -6.59 -1.22
N VAL A 138 -0.77 -7.46 -2.22
CA VAL A 138 0.28 -7.56 -3.25
C VAL A 138 -0.35 -7.53 -4.64
N GLY A 139 0.00 -6.50 -5.41
CA GLY A 139 -0.37 -6.40 -6.81
C GLY A 139 0.47 -7.32 -7.71
N THR A 140 -0.05 -7.63 -8.89
CA THR A 140 0.61 -8.47 -9.89
C THR A 140 0.89 -7.67 -11.16
N ASN A 141 1.54 -8.29 -12.15
CA ASN A 141 1.86 -7.62 -13.42
C ASN A 141 0.60 -7.14 -14.17
N THR A 142 0.84 -6.38 -15.23
CA THR A 142 -0.22 -5.86 -16.12
C THR A 142 -1.27 -5.06 -15.34
N TRP A 143 -0.79 -4.09 -14.53
CA TRP A 143 -1.64 -3.25 -13.65
C TRP A 143 -2.52 -4.08 -12.70
N SER A 144 -1.96 -5.13 -12.10
CA SER A 144 -2.67 -6.05 -11.20
C SER A 144 -3.85 -6.79 -11.85
N GLN A 145 -3.77 -7.02 -13.17
CA GLN A 145 -4.77 -7.83 -13.90
C GLN A 145 -4.38 -9.31 -13.98
N ASP A 146 -3.08 -9.64 -13.95
CA ASP A 146 -2.57 -10.99 -14.08
C ASP A 146 -2.53 -11.73 -12.73
N VAL A 147 -3.61 -11.69 -11.95
CA VAL A 147 -3.66 -12.28 -10.61
C VAL A 147 -3.49 -13.80 -10.61
N ASP A 148 -3.78 -14.47 -11.71
CA ASP A 148 -3.55 -15.90 -11.92
C ASP A 148 -2.07 -16.28 -12.11
N SER A 149 -1.19 -15.30 -12.35
CA SER A 149 0.26 -15.53 -12.44
C SER A 149 0.89 -16.08 -11.15
N VAL A 150 0.23 -15.93 -10.01
CA VAL A 150 0.70 -16.44 -8.71
C VAL A 150 0.41 -17.93 -8.51
N VAL A 151 -0.42 -18.53 -9.36
CA VAL A 151 -0.86 -19.93 -9.21
C VAL A 151 0.33 -20.88 -9.29
N GLY A 152 0.46 -21.74 -8.28
CA GLY A 152 1.56 -22.70 -8.17
C GLY A 152 2.87 -22.14 -7.60
N ASN A 153 2.97 -20.81 -7.38
CA ASN A 153 4.12 -20.18 -6.74
C ASN A 153 3.70 -18.98 -5.88
N THR A 154 2.80 -19.21 -4.93
CA THR A 154 2.34 -18.18 -3.98
C THR A 154 3.44 -17.76 -3.01
N LEU A 155 3.22 -16.65 -2.31
CA LEU A 155 4.03 -16.25 -1.16
C LEU A 155 3.78 -17.21 0.01
N ASP A 156 4.83 -17.47 0.79
CA ASP A 156 4.75 -18.28 2.01
C ASP A 156 4.50 -17.40 3.24
N ASP A 157 3.36 -16.74 3.24
CA ASP A 157 2.88 -15.92 4.37
C ASP A 157 1.36 -16.10 4.47
N GLY A 158 0.88 -16.39 5.67
CA GLY A 158 -0.53 -16.74 5.90
C GLY A 158 -1.50 -15.54 5.87
N ASN A 159 -1.00 -14.29 5.87
CA ASN A 159 -1.83 -13.10 5.94
C ASN A 159 -1.56 -12.12 4.79
N VAL A 160 -1.58 -12.69 3.58
CA VAL A 160 -1.39 -11.97 2.31
C VAL A 160 -2.63 -12.15 1.42
N MET A 161 -3.03 -11.10 0.74
CA MET A 161 -4.02 -11.13 -0.34
C MET A 161 -3.42 -10.61 -1.64
N TYR A 162 -3.76 -11.24 -2.75
CA TYR A 162 -3.41 -10.77 -4.09
C TYR A 162 -4.50 -9.85 -4.61
N VAL A 163 -4.08 -8.73 -5.19
CA VAL A 163 -4.99 -7.68 -5.67
C VAL A 163 -5.32 -7.91 -7.13
N ALA A 164 -6.58 -7.79 -7.49
CA ALA A 164 -7.05 -7.80 -8.87
C ALA A 164 -7.68 -6.44 -9.21
N HIS A 165 -7.10 -5.74 -10.20
CA HIS A 165 -7.64 -4.49 -10.72
C HIS A 165 -8.32 -4.71 -12.06
N PHE A 166 -9.49 -4.11 -12.23
CA PHE A 166 -10.20 -4.09 -13.52
C PHE A 166 -11.06 -2.85 -13.61
N TYR A 167 -11.27 -2.37 -14.82
CA TYR A 167 -12.12 -1.23 -15.12
C TYR A 167 -13.30 -1.71 -15.97
N ALA A 168 -14.49 -1.21 -15.66
CA ALA A 168 -15.65 -1.40 -16.52
C ALA A 168 -15.47 -0.53 -17.79
N GLY A 169 -15.29 -1.16 -18.95
CA GLY A 169 -15.17 -0.52 -20.25
C GLY A 169 -16.54 -0.22 -20.90
#